data_bb3e4e772c5676b9127bf3546dea3806
#
_entry.id   bb3e4e772c5676b9127bf3546dea3806
#
_cell.length_a   1.000
_cell.length_b   1.000
_cell.length_c   1.000
_cell.angle_alpha   90.00
_cell.angle_beta   90.00
_cell.angle_gamma   90.00
#
_symmetry.space_group_name_H-M   'P 1'
#
loop_
_entity.id
_entity.type
_entity.pdbx_description
1 polymer ?
#
loop_
_entity_poly.entity_id
_entity_poly.type
_entity_poly.pdbx_seq_one_letter_code
_entity_poly.pdbx_strand_id
1 'polypeptide(L)'
;MTLIKRMIAAVTLTLAAAGFTVNETALPRPVERAAIMAALVVMTPEMEGTVYEAYPDTGGVWTICTGHTKGVRPGDVATPEQCEAYLHADLGQAVDYVMRAAPDAPLFSKIALADFAYNVGIGALARSTLLQLAKAGMHELAAQQFGRWMFVAGRDCREPKNNCRGIPIRRELQRSVYLVRL
;
A
#
# COMPACT_ATOMS: atom_id res chain seq x y z
N MET A 1 -9.63 7.41 16.70
CA MET A 1 -10.15 7.21 15.31
C MET A 1 -9.38 6.06 14.70
N THR A 2 -10.05 5.07 14.09
CA THR A 2 -9.37 3.91 13.46
C THR A 2 -8.54 4.35 12.25
N LEU A 3 -7.54 3.57 11.88
CA LEU A 3 -6.67 3.84 10.72
C LEU A 3 -7.50 4.02 9.43
N ILE A 4 -8.48 3.14 9.18
CA ILE A 4 -9.38 3.25 8.02
C ILE A 4 -10.13 4.58 8.03
N LYS A 5 -10.64 5.05 9.15
CA LYS A 5 -11.33 6.35 9.24
C LYS A 5 -10.39 7.52 8.94
N ARG A 6 -9.13 7.45 9.39
CA ARG A 6 -8.11 8.47 9.09
C ARG A 6 -7.79 8.50 7.59
N MET A 7 -7.63 7.34 6.99
CA MET A 7 -7.39 7.18 5.56
C MET A 7 -8.58 7.73 4.74
N ILE A 8 -9.82 7.36 5.07
CA ILE A 8 -11.03 7.89 4.40
C ILE A 8 -11.09 9.41 4.53
N ALA A 9 -10.81 9.96 5.70
CA ALA A 9 -10.78 11.42 5.90
C ALA A 9 -9.75 12.10 5.00
N ALA A 10 -8.54 11.54 4.88
CA ALA A 10 -7.50 12.08 4.00
C ALA A 10 -7.93 12.06 2.52
N VAL A 11 -8.54 10.96 2.05
CA VAL A 11 -9.11 10.85 0.70
C VAL A 11 -10.18 11.92 0.49
N THR A 12 -11.15 12.01 1.40
CA THR A 12 -12.28 12.95 1.29
C THR A 12 -11.80 14.40 1.25
N LEU A 13 -10.86 14.78 2.11
CA LEU A 13 -10.27 16.12 2.11
C LEU A 13 -9.53 16.45 0.81
N THR A 14 -8.75 15.49 0.30
CA THR A 14 -8.02 15.68 -0.96
C THR A 14 -8.98 15.86 -2.14
N LEU A 15 -10.04 15.06 -2.22
CA LEU A 15 -11.05 15.17 -3.25
C LEU A 15 -11.82 16.48 -3.14
N ALA A 16 -12.26 16.86 -1.94
CA ALA A 16 -12.96 18.11 -1.69
C ALA A 16 -12.15 19.35 -2.07
N ALA A 17 -10.85 19.35 -1.77
CA ALA A 17 -9.93 20.42 -2.18
C ALA A 17 -9.82 20.56 -3.71
N ALA A 18 -10.05 19.50 -4.46
CA ALA A 18 -10.07 19.48 -5.91
C ALA A 18 -11.49 19.68 -6.52
N GLY A 19 -12.53 19.88 -5.69
CA GLY A 19 -13.91 20.07 -6.13
C GLY A 19 -14.66 18.78 -6.42
N PHE A 20 -14.21 17.63 -5.91
CA PHE A 20 -14.81 16.32 -6.12
C PHE A 20 -15.32 15.70 -4.83
N THR A 21 -16.21 14.72 -4.96
CA THR A 21 -16.70 13.89 -3.85
C THR A 21 -16.18 12.46 -3.95
N VAL A 22 -16.19 11.75 -2.84
CA VAL A 22 -15.70 10.36 -2.79
C VAL A 22 -16.60 9.37 -3.56
N ASN A 23 -17.85 9.76 -3.84
CA ASN A 23 -18.82 8.95 -4.57
C ASN A 23 -18.75 9.12 -6.10
N GLU A 24 -17.86 9.98 -6.59
CA GLU A 24 -17.70 10.14 -8.03
C GLU A 24 -16.99 8.95 -8.66
N THR A 25 -17.60 8.41 -9.71
CA THR A 25 -17.13 7.20 -10.39
C THR A 25 -16.03 7.48 -11.41
N ALA A 26 -15.89 8.74 -11.83
CA ALA A 26 -14.90 9.17 -12.84
C ALA A 26 -14.13 10.39 -12.34
N LEU A 27 -12.98 10.15 -11.74
CA LEU A 27 -12.06 11.20 -11.30
C LEU A 27 -11.02 11.47 -12.40
N PRO A 28 -10.61 12.74 -12.62
CA PRO A 28 -9.42 13.04 -13.42
C PRO A 28 -8.19 12.31 -12.84
N ARG A 29 -7.35 11.72 -13.71
CA ARG A 29 -6.19 10.92 -13.26
C ARG A 29 -5.31 11.61 -12.21
N PRO A 30 -4.97 12.91 -12.32
CA PRO A 30 -4.17 13.59 -11.30
C PRO A 30 -4.87 13.63 -9.94
N VAL A 31 -6.19 13.85 -9.92
CA VAL A 31 -7.01 13.90 -8.71
C VAL A 31 -7.12 12.52 -8.06
N GLU A 32 -7.41 11.50 -8.86
CA GLU A 32 -7.43 10.11 -8.40
C GLU A 32 -6.09 9.70 -7.80
N ARG A 33 -4.98 10.02 -8.50
CA ARG A 33 -3.63 9.76 -8.00
C ARG A 33 -3.36 10.44 -6.66
N ALA A 34 -3.72 11.71 -6.52
CA ALA A 34 -3.55 12.46 -5.29
C ALA A 34 -4.35 11.84 -4.12
N ALA A 35 -5.59 11.43 -4.37
CA ALA A 35 -6.44 10.77 -3.39
C ALA A 35 -5.85 9.42 -2.92
N ILE A 36 -5.34 8.59 -3.85
CA ILE A 36 -4.67 7.33 -3.53
C ILE A 36 -3.41 7.60 -2.69
N MET A 37 -2.58 8.55 -3.09
CA MET A 37 -1.37 8.93 -2.35
C MET A 37 -1.69 9.41 -0.94
N ALA A 38 -2.70 10.28 -0.76
CA ALA A 38 -3.13 10.76 0.55
C ALA A 38 -3.56 9.62 1.50
N ALA A 39 -4.23 8.60 0.97
CA ALA A 39 -4.56 7.39 1.74
C ALA A 39 -3.32 6.63 2.19
N LEU A 40 -2.38 6.39 1.26
CA LEU A 40 -1.21 5.57 1.50
C LEU A 40 -0.20 6.22 2.44
N VAL A 41 -0.01 7.53 2.36
CA VAL A 41 0.86 8.28 3.29
C VAL A 41 0.35 8.19 4.74
N VAL A 42 -0.97 8.08 4.94
CA VAL A 42 -1.55 7.83 6.27
C VAL A 42 -1.41 6.36 6.69
N MET A 43 -1.56 5.42 5.75
CA MET A 43 -1.70 3.99 6.05
C MET A 43 -0.35 3.26 6.17
N THR A 44 0.58 3.52 5.27
CA THR A 44 1.82 2.73 5.14
C THR A 44 2.76 2.88 6.34
N PRO A 45 3.04 4.07 6.88
CA PRO A 45 3.91 4.23 8.05
C PRO A 45 3.39 3.51 9.31
N GLU A 46 2.07 3.43 9.48
CA GLU A 46 1.45 2.70 10.61
C GLU A 46 1.71 1.19 10.55
N MET A 47 2.00 0.66 9.34
CA MET A 47 2.25 -0.77 9.14
C MET A 47 3.74 -1.12 9.12
N GLU A 48 4.60 -0.24 8.61
CA GLU A 48 6.04 -0.50 8.44
C GLU A 48 6.89 0.07 9.60
N GLY A 49 6.41 1.12 10.26
CA GLY A 49 7.25 1.95 11.11
C GLY A 49 8.20 2.84 10.28
N THR A 50 9.03 3.64 10.97
CA THR A 50 10.05 4.48 10.33
C THR A 50 11.34 4.39 11.11
N VAL A 51 12.45 4.05 10.45
CA VAL A 51 13.78 3.93 11.03
C VAL A 51 14.72 4.90 10.32
N TYR A 52 15.27 5.86 11.04
CA TYR A 52 16.08 6.93 10.47
C TYR A 52 17.54 6.55 10.20
N GLU A 53 18.01 5.43 10.72
CA GLU A 53 19.36 4.89 10.49
C GLU A 53 19.24 3.64 9.60
N ALA A 54 20.17 3.50 8.65
CA ALA A 54 20.18 2.35 7.75
C ALA A 54 20.46 1.04 8.52
N TYR A 55 19.67 0.03 8.26
CA TYR A 55 19.79 -1.30 8.83
C TYR A 55 19.65 -2.39 7.76
N PRO A 56 20.28 -3.56 7.93
CA PRO A 56 19.99 -4.70 7.06
C PRO A 56 18.62 -5.31 7.41
N ASP A 57 17.75 -5.44 6.45
CA ASP A 57 16.47 -6.14 6.62
C ASP A 57 16.67 -7.66 6.80
N THR A 58 15.59 -8.41 6.93
CA THR A 58 15.61 -9.87 7.10
C THR A 58 16.20 -10.62 5.90
N GLY A 59 16.29 -9.97 4.73
CA GLY A 59 16.95 -10.46 3.52
C GLY A 59 18.40 -9.99 3.36
N GLY A 60 18.89 -9.17 4.30
CA GLY A 60 20.25 -8.57 4.24
C GLY A 60 20.33 -7.35 3.33
N VAL A 61 19.21 -6.80 2.88
CA VAL A 61 19.15 -5.58 2.06
C VAL A 61 19.20 -4.35 2.96
N TRP A 62 20.12 -3.41 2.67
CA TRP A 62 20.21 -2.15 3.40
C TRP A 62 18.95 -1.31 3.18
N THR A 63 18.28 -0.98 4.26
CA THR A 63 16.95 -0.37 4.31
C THR A 63 16.99 0.82 5.25
N ILE A 64 16.25 1.88 4.92
CA ILE A 64 16.10 3.09 5.75
C ILE A 64 14.66 3.62 5.66
N CYS A 65 14.28 4.49 6.58
CA CYS A 65 12.95 5.13 6.62
C CYS A 65 11.82 4.10 6.73
N THR A 66 10.86 4.16 5.83
CA THR A 66 9.67 3.29 5.81
C THR A 66 9.85 2.18 4.76
N GLY A 67 11.00 1.50 4.79
CA GLY A 67 11.29 0.39 3.86
C GLY A 67 12.00 0.80 2.56
N HIS A 68 12.57 2.01 2.48
CA HIS A 68 13.35 2.44 1.32
C HIS A 68 14.67 1.68 1.24
N THR A 69 15.02 1.16 0.05
CA THR A 69 16.23 0.34 -0.16
C THR A 69 17.14 0.88 -1.26
N LYS A 70 16.61 1.72 -2.15
CA LYS A 70 17.34 2.17 -3.34
C LYS A 70 18.49 3.11 -2.98
N GLY A 71 19.72 2.63 -3.20
CA GLY A 71 20.93 3.43 -2.96
C GLY A 71 21.37 3.55 -1.50
N VAL A 72 20.67 2.86 -0.59
CA VAL A 72 20.99 2.86 0.85
C VAL A 72 22.27 2.10 1.12
N ARG A 73 23.12 2.67 1.97
CA ARG A 73 24.41 2.11 2.37
C ARG A 73 24.52 2.00 3.90
N PRO A 74 25.42 1.13 4.41
CA PRO A 74 25.74 1.10 5.82
C PRO A 74 26.13 2.49 6.36
N GLY A 75 25.51 2.90 7.46
CA GLY A 75 25.82 4.17 8.12
C GLY A 75 25.03 5.38 7.58
N ASP A 76 24.18 5.20 6.56
CA ASP A 76 23.29 6.28 6.10
C ASP A 76 22.30 6.66 7.22
N VAL A 77 22.07 7.98 7.37
CA VAL A 77 21.10 8.57 8.28
C VAL A 77 20.21 9.52 7.48
N ALA A 78 18.91 9.42 7.66
CA ALA A 78 17.93 10.27 6.98
C ALA A 78 17.17 11.17 7.96
N THR A 79 16.81 12.38 7.51
CA THR A 79 15.89 13.25 8.23
C THR A 79 14.43 12.79 8.04
N PRO A 80 13.48 13.24 8.90
CA PRO A 80 12.06 12.98 8.67
C PRO A 80 11.58 13.41 7.28
N GLU A 81 12.04 14.56 6.78
CA GLU A 81 11.66 15.09 5.46
C GLU A 81 12.22 14.23 4.32
N GLN A 82 13.43 13.69 4.48
CA GLN A 82 14.00 12.76 3.52
C GLN A 82 13.22 11.44 3.51
N CYS A 83 12.83 10.93 4.68
CA CYS A 83 12.01 9.74 4.78
C CYS A 83 10.63 9.92 4.13
N GLU A 84 10.01 11.08 4.29
CA GLU A 84 8.75 11.41 3.62
C GLU A 84 8.93 11.45 2.09
N ALA A 85 10.00 12.07 1.61
CA ALA A 85 10.31 12.12 0.17
C ALA A 85 10.55 10.72 -0.42
N TYR A 86 11.28 9.84 0.28
CA TYR A 86 11.47 8.45 -0.13
C TYR A 86 10.15 7.68 -0.16
N LEU A 87 9.33 7.82 0.89
CA LEU A 87 8.01 7.18 0.95
C LEU A 87 7.13 7.60 -0.24
N HIS A 88 7.07 8.90 -0.53
CA HIS A 88 6.31 9.42 -1.67
C HIS A 88 6.82 8.88 -3.02
N ALA A 89 8.13 8.79 -3.20
CA ALA A 89 8.72 8.27 -4.44
C ALA A 89 8.42 6.77 -4.62
N ASP A 90 8.56 5.98 -3.57
CA ASP A 90 8.34 4.53 -3.61
C ASP A 90 6.86 4.17 -3.76
N LEU A 91 5.97 4.83 -3.00
CA LEU A 91 4.53 4.69 -3.15
C LEU A 91 4.05 5.12 -4.54
N GLY A 92 4.62 6.21 -5.07
CA GLY A 92 4.28 6.73 -6.39
C GLY A 92 4.45 5.68 -7.48
N GLN A 93 5.50 4.86 -7.43
CA GLN A 93 5.72 3.78 -8.39
C GLN A 93 4.61 2.72 -8.33
N ALA A 94 4.20 2.32 -7.12
CA ALA A 94 3.12 1.35 -6.92
C ALA A 94 1.76 1.91 -7.37
N VAL A 95 1.46 3.18 -7.05
CA VAL A 95 0.24 3.87 -7.46
C VAL A 95 0.16 3.96 -8.98
N ASP A 96 1.21 4.45 -9.62
CA ASP A 96 1.25 4.62 -11.08
C ASP A 96 1.12 3.27 -11.81
N TYR A 97 1.68 2.19 -11.23
CA TYR A 97 1.49 0.85 -11.77
C TYR A 97 0.02 0.41 -11.66
N VAL A 98 -0.60 0.52 -10.48
CA VAL A 98 -1.98 0.07 -10.25
C VAL A 98 -2.98 0.86 -11.11
N MET A 99 -2.81 2.17 -11.22
CA MET A 99 -3.67 3.03 -12.06
C MET A 99 -3.60 2.66 -13.55
N ARG A 100 -2.46 2.11 -14.01
CA ARG A 100 -2.36 1.57 -15.39
C ARG A 100 -2.89 0.16 -15.51
N ALA A 101 -2.64 -0.69 -14.50
CA ALA A 101 -2.94 -2.12 -14.55
C ALA A 101 -4.42 -2.43 -14.29
N ALA A 102 -5.10 -1.62 -13.49
CA ALA A 102 -6.51 -1.79 -13.13
C ALA A 102 -7.25 -0.43 -13.17
N PRO A 103 -7.35 0.21 -14.36
CA PRO A 103 -7.91 1.57 -14.49
C PRO A 103 -9.36 1.66 -14.01
N ASP A 104 -10.14 0.59 -14.21
CA ASP A 104 -11.57 0.55 -13.90
C ASP A 104 -11.87 0.06 -12.47
N ALA A 105 -10.85 -0.29 -11.69
CA ALA A 105 -11.07 -0.69 -10.31
C ALA A 105 -11.54 0.51 -9.46
N PRO A 106 -12.42 0.30 -8.47
CA PRO A 106 -12.85 1.36 -7.55
C PRO A 106 -11.67 2.00 -6.81
N LEU A 107 -11.80 3.27 -6.41
CA LEU A 107 -10.75 4.05 -5.77
C LEU A 107 -10.11 3.32 -4.58
N PHE A 108 -10.93 2.82 -3.64
CA PHE A 108 -10.41 2.10 -2.47
C PHE A 108 -9.79 0.75 -2.81
N SER A 109 -10.26 0.10 -3.87
CA SER A 109 -9.61 -1.10 -4.39
C SER A 109 -8.22 -0.78 -4.94
N LYS A 110 -8.02 0.34 -5.65
CA LYS A 110 -6.71 0.82 -6.10
C LYS A 110 -5.78 1.15 -4.92
N ILE A 111 -6.30 1.78 -3.85
CA ILE A 111 -5.52 2.07 -2.63
C ILE A 111 -4.97 0.76 -2.05
N ALA A 112 -5.82 -0.25 -1.84
CA ALA A 112 -5.41 -1.54 -1.29
C ALA A 112 -4.41 -2.28 -2.20
N LEU A 113 -4.61 -2.25 -3.52
CA LEU A 113 -3.69 -2.84 -4.49
C LEU A 113 -2.33 -2.13 -4.49
N ALA A 114 -2.30 -0.81 -4.33
CA ALA A 114 -1.06 -0.04 -4.31
C ALA A 114 -0.27 -0.30 -3.01
N ASP A 115 -0.93 -0.34 -1.83
CA ASP A 115 -0.27 -0.77 -0.59
C ASP A 115 0.24 -2.22 -0.69
N PHE A 116 -0.52 -3.10 -1.31
CA PHE A 116 -0.09 -4.47 -1.55
C PHE A 116 1.15 -4.51 -2.47
N ALA A 117 1.13 -3.77 -3.59
CA ALA A 117 2.26 -3.68 -4.51
C ALA A 117 3.52 -3.10 -3.85
N TYR A 118 3.36 -2.11 -2.98
CA TYR A 118 4.44 -1.56 -2.18
C TYR A 118 5.08 -2.63 -1.27
N ASN A 119 4.25 -3.42 -0.58
CA ASN A 119 4.72 -4.41 0.39
C ASN A 119 5.34 -5.68 -0.25
N VAL A 120 4.74 -6.23 -1.32
CA VAL A 120 5.19 -7.50 -1.93
C VAL A 120 5.96 -7.30 -3.23
N GLY A 121 6.03 -6.07 -3.72
CA GLY A 121 6.62 -5.72 -5.00
C GLY A 121 5.62 -5.75 -6.16
N ILE A 122 5.78 -4.80 -7.08
CA ILE A 122 4.96 -4.67 -8.30
C ILE A 122 4.96 -5.96 -9.12
N GLY A 123 6.11 -6.62 -9.24
CA GLY A 123 6.23 -7.87 -10.00
C GLY A 123 5.40 -9.02 -9.40
N ALA A 124 5.26 -9.07 -8.08
CA ALA A 124 4.42 -10.07 -7.41
C ALA A 124 2.92 -9.77 -7.65
N LEU A 125 2.50 -8.51 -7.50
CA LEU A 125 1.13 -8.11 -7.83
C LEU A 125 0.80 -8.40 -9.31
N ALA A 126 1.71 -8.09 -10.24
CA ALA A 126 1.52 -8.28 -11.69
C ALA A 126 1.15 -9.72 -12.07
N ARG A 127 1.71 -10.70 -11.36
CA ARG A 127 1.49 -12.13 -11.60
C ARG A 127 0.38 -12.73 -10.73
N SER A 128 -0.25 -11.95 -9.86
CA SER A 128 -1.19 -12.44 -8.87
C SER A 128 -2.59 -12.68 -9.45
N THR A 129 -3.27 -13.69 -8.93
CA THR A 129 -4.71 -13.89 -9.14
C THR A 129 -5.53 -12.70 -8.61
N LEU A 130 -5.02 -12.02 -7.57
CA LEU A 130 -5.63 -10.79 -7.03
C LEU A 130 -5.82 -9.74 -8.13
N LEU A 131 -4.77 -9.41 -8.87
CA LEU A 131 -4.85 -8.40 -9.93
C LEU A 131 -5.72 -8.87 -11.10
N GLN A 132 -5.65 -10.16 -11.47
CA GLN A 132 -6.48 -10.72 -12.54
C GLN A 132 -7.98 -10.58 -12.21
N LEU A 133 -8.39 -10.93 -11.00
CA LEU A 133 -9.76 -10.81 -10.53
C LEU A 133 -10.21 -9.34 -10.42
N ALA A 134 -9.32 -8.46 -9.92
CA ALA A 134 -9.59 -7.02 -9.86
C ALA A 134 -9.88 -6.44 -11.24
N LYS A 135 -9.09 -6.79 -12.26
CA LYS A 135 -9.27 -6.38 -13.66
C LYS A 135 -10.55 -6.94 -14.28
N ALA A 136 -10.97 -8.13 -13.86
CA ALA A 136 -12.21 -8.74 -14.31
C ALA A 136 -13.46 -8.21 -13.58
N GLY A 137 -13.32 -7.23 -12.67
CA GLY A 137 -14.43 -6.71 -11.86
C GLY A 137 -14.95 -7.68 -10.80
N MET A 138 -14.26 -8.80 -10.57
CA MET A 138 -14.63 -9.83 -9.57
C MET A 138 -14.14 -9.44 -8.18
N HIS A 139 -14.61 -8.28 -7.68
CA HIS A 139 -14.04 -7.61 -6.51
C HIS A 139 -14.11 -8.43 -5.22
N GLU A 140 -15.20 -9.16 -4.97
CA GLU A 140 -15.33 -10.01 -3.78
C GLU A 140 -14.29 -11.15 -3.78
N LEU A 141 -14.10 -11.79 -4.93
CA LEU A 141 -13.10 -12.85 -5.10
C LEU A 141 -11.67 -12.28 -5.04
N ALA A 142 -11.46 -11.09 -5.60
CA ALA A 142 -10.18 -10.39 -5.50
C ALA A 142 -9.82 -10.11 -4.03
N ALA A 143 -10.76 -9.58 -3.25
CA ALA A 143 -10.54 -9.28 -1.84
C ALA A 143 -10.13 -10.53 -1.01
N GLN A 144 -10.67 -11.71 -1.33
CA GLN A 144 -10.29 -12.96 -0.68
C GLN A 144 -8.83 -13.35 -0.95
N GLN A 145 -8.24 -12.91 -2.08
CA GLN A 145 -6.87 -13.28 -2.44
C GLN A 145 -5.81 -12.68 -1.51
N PHE A 146 -6.08 -11.57 -0.83
CA PHE A 146 -5.15 -11.04 0.17
C PHE A 146 -4.78 -12.09 1.23
N GLY A 147 -5.74 -12.91 1.67
CA GLY A 147 -5.54 -13.97 2.65
C GLY A 147 -4.62 -15.11 2.20
N ARG A 148 -4.22 -15.17 0.92
CA ARG A 148 -3.26 -16.17 0.42
C ARG A 148 -1.79 -15.73 0.60
N TRP A 149 -1.54 -14.47 0.93
CA TRP A 149 -0.21 -13.89 1.03
C TRP A 149 0.26 -13.79 2.49
N MET A 150 0.23 -14.93 3.17
CA MET A 150 0.54 -15.07 4.60
C MET A 150 1.94 -15.66 4.86
N PHE A 151 2.78 -15.79 3.84
CA PHE A 151 4.10 -16.40 3.96
C PHE A 151 5.22 -15.39 3.71
N VAL A 152 6.27 -15.45 4.53
CA VAL A 152 7.52 -14.72 4.36
C VAL A 152 8.68 -15.70 4.45
N ALA A 153 9.54 -15.74 3.44
CA ALA A 153 10.66 -16.68 3.37
C ALA A 153 10.27 -18.14 3.68
N GLY A 154 9.11 -18.59 3.16
CA GLY A 154 8.57 -19.93 3.38
C GLY A 154 7.92 -20.17 4.76
N ARG A 155 7.88 -19.17 5.65
CA ARG A 155 7.28 -19.28 6.99
C ARG A 155 5.85 -18.77 6.97
N ASP A 156 4.93 -19.53 7.55
CA ASP A 156 3.53 -19.11 7.73
C ASP A 156 3.41 -18.09 8.84
N CYS A 157 3.06 -16.85 8.50
CA CYS A 157 2.96 -15.75 9.46
C CYS A 157 1.71 -15.81 10.38
N ARG A 158 0.82 -16.77 10.17
CA ARG A 158 -0.27 -17.05 11.11
C ARG A 158 0.22 -17.79 12.35
N GLU A 159 1.37 -18.48 12.24
CA GLU A 159 2.00 -19.18 13.35
C GLU A 159 2.80 -18.20 14.23
N PRO A 160 2.45 -18.04 15.53
CA PRO A 160 3.10 -17.07 16.42
C PRO A 160 4.62 -17.23 16.51
N LYS A 161 5.14 -18.47 16.41
CA LYS A 161 6.57 -18.78 16.48
C LYS A 161 7.40 -18.18 15.35
N ASN A 162 6.78 -17.75 14.27
CA ASN A 162 7.47 -17.22 13.07
C ASN A 162 7.73 -15.71 13.13
N ASN A 163 7.28 -15.01 14.19
CA ASN A 163 7.54 -13.59 14.44
C ASN A 163 7.22 -12.63 13.26
N CYS A 164 6.22 -12.97 12.45
CA CYS A 164 5.77 -12.11 11.32
C CYS A 164 4.27 -11.80 11.37
N ARG A 165 3.72 -11.66 12.59
CA ARG A 165 2.28 -11.41 12.83
C ARG A 165 1.75 -10.13 12.16
N GLY A 166 2.60 -9.17 11.83
CA GLY A 166 2.22 -7.97 11.09
C GLY A 166 1.63 -8.28 9.71
N ILE A 167 2.07 -9.38 9.07
CA ILE A 167 1.59 -9.75 7.73
C ILE A 167 0.09 -10.09 7.72
N PRO A 168 -0.45 -11.00 8.54
CA PRO A 168 -1.89 -11.24 8.61
C PRO A 168 -2.71 -9.99 8.91
N ILE A 169 -2.24 -9.13 9.81
CA ILE A 169 -2.89 -7.86 10.17
C ILE A 169 -2.96 -6.94 8.93
N ARG A 170 -1.84 -6.80 8.21
CA ARG A 170 -1.80 -6.00 6.98
C ARG A 170 -2.73 -6.54 5.90
N ARG A 171 -2.76 -7.86 5.68
CA ARG A 171 -3.66 -8.47 4.68
C ARG A 171 -5.13 -8.24 5.00
N GLU A 172 -5.51 -8.31 6.27
CA GLU A 172 -6.90 -8.01 6.67
C GLU A 172 -7.22 -6.52 6.52
N LEU A 173 -6.29 -5.62 6.84
CA LEU A 173 -6.44 -4.20 6.56
C LEU A 173 -6.62 -3.94 5.05
N GLN A 174 -5.75 -4.51 4.21
CA GLN A 174 -5.82 -4.38 2.75
C GLN A 174 -7.15 -4.91 2.21
N ARG A 175 -7.61 -6.06 2.70
CA ARG A 175 -8.90 -6.63 2.34
C ARG A 175 -10.05 -5.69 2.72
N SER A 176 -10.02 -5.16 3.94
CA SER A 176 -11.04 -4.23 4.45
C SER A 176 -11.08 -2.94 3.65
N VAL A 177 -9.92 -2.35 3.33
CA VAL A 177 -9.81 -1.16 2.47
C VAL A 177 -10.31 -1.45 1.06
N TYR A 178 -9.93 -2.59 0.48
CA TYR A 178 -10.36 -2.99 -0.87
C TYR A 178 -11.88 -3.04 -1.03
N LEU A 179 -12.60 -3.42 0.02
CA LEU A 179 -14.05 -3.58 0.04
C LEU A 179 -14.81 -2.32 0.48
N VAL A 180 -14.12 -1.21 0.81
CA VAL A 180 -14.81 0.04 1.13
C VAL A 180 -15.63 0.50 -0.07
N ARG A 181 -16.92 0.75 0.19
CA ARG A 181 -17.89 1.39 -0.73
C ARG A 181 -18.52 2.53 0.06
N LEU A 182 -18.48 3.73 -0.45
CA LEU A 182 -19.03 4.94 0.18
C LEU A 182 -20.11 5.51 -0.72
#